data_499985a9152a709c24e8a918ad47b04e
#
_entry.id   499985a9152a709c24e8a918ad47b04e
#
_cell.length_a   1.000
_cell.length_b   1.000
_cell.length_c   1.000
_cell.angle_alpha   90.00
_cell.angle_beta   90.00
_cell.angle_gamma   90.00
#
_symmetry.space_group_name_H-M   'P 1'
#
loop_
_entity.id
_entity.type
_entity.pdbx_description
1 polymer ?
#
loop_
_entity_poly.entity_id
_entity_poly.type
_entity_poly.pdbx_seq_one_letter_code
_entity_poly.pdbx_strand_id
1 'polypeptide(L)'
;MKRTMITQLFILALLPFCACKAETYIKYTAVHDYNTLKNGDVVIIVNDTHTKAMAQYTYNKGRKNRATVEVFPTQDDVILISPDSLVSELSLEKTNGDYWTLKDAKGYITSPDPDKNELTAETKVFKEKKKTSLVQIMKDKDGIHCNIIFKGNKRCIDLFADTYFSCYDTNRNFYSVQLFLRDKEVEAVRVGNEGYATLYYETKSHLVPQSLTAYNVYLHNNKMIKGHTYVSGQPIPKGEAVILQGPSQLYELTPDTNSLPIDANNKLKGKEQKLTIESQKSLFYKLSLNKRNELNSVGFYWDSDDGHSITTKAHRAYLEVPSNLGLSQRYLLNSLPTSISQYIIEKHKKSHIYELNGVEVVNPHHGIYIIDGKKVMIK
;
A
#
# COMPACT_ATOMS: atom_id res chain seq x y z
N MET A 1 56.14 -40.09 -23.06
CA MET A 1 54.78 -39.94 -22.52
C MET A 1 54.72 -38.61 -21.75
N LYS A 2 54.15 -37.57 -22.34
CA LYS A 2 53.91 -36.28 -21.67
C LYS A 2 52.47 -36.26 -21.18
N ARG A 3 52.23 -36.17 -19.87
CA ARG A 3 50.93 -35.99 -19.27
C ARG A 3 50.59 -34.51 -19.30
N THR A 4 49.56 -34.17 -20.05
CA THR A 4 48.96 -32.81 -20.07
C THR A 4 47.97 -32.72 -18.92
N MET A 5 48.29 -31.87 -17.93
CA MET A 5 47.33 -31.51 -16.85
C MET A 5 46.34 -30.50 -17.46
N ILE A 6 45.05 -30.87 -17.50
CA ILE A 6 43.96 -29.96 -17.82
C ILE A 6 43.53 -29.30 -16.50
N THR A 7 43.87 -28.03 -16.36
CA THR A 7 43.41 -27.18 -15.28
C THR A 7 41.99 -26.75 -15.63
N GLN A 8 40.98 -27.30 -14.96
CA GLN A 8 39.60 -26.81 -15.04
C GLN A 8 39.52 -25.51 -14.28
N LEU A 9 39.33 -24.43 -15.02
CA LEU A 9 39.01 -23.11 -14.49
C LEU A 9 37.52 -23.07 -14.11
N PHE A 10 37.23 -23.17 -12.82
CA PHE A 10 35.88 -22.90 -12.30
C PHE A 10 35.62 -21.39 -12.42
N ILE A 11 34.90 -21.00 -13.47
CA ILE A 11 34.29 -19.65 -13.55
C ILE A 11 33.12 -19.66 -12.60
N LEU A 12 33.32 -19.13 -11.41
CA LEU A 12 32.27 -18.79 -10.48
C LEU A 12 31.45 -17.65 -11.10
N ALA A 13 30.37 -17.96 -11.79
CA ALA A 13 29.44 -16.96 -12.30
C ALA A 13 28.85 -16.24 -11.08
N LEU A 14 29.35 -15.04 -10.80
CA LEU A 14 28.69 -14.06 -9.95
C LEU A 14 27.37 -13.70 -10.63
N LEU A 15 26.30 -14.43 -10.34
CA LEU A 15 24.94 -13.97 -10.61
C LEU A 15 24.79 -12.64 -9.87
N PRO A 16 24.36 -11.58 -10.53
CA PRO A 16 24.04 -10.35 -9.83
C PRO A 16 22.93 -10.70 -8.84
N PHE A 17 23.23 -10.54 -7.55
CA PHE A 17 22.23 -10.51 -6.50
C PHE A 17 21.25 -9.39 -6.86
N CYS A 18 20.17 -9.75 -7.52
CA CYS A 18 19.01 -8.88 -7.66
C CYS A 18 18.41 -8.79 -6.25
N ALA A 19 18.93 -7.88 -5.44
CA ALA A 19 18.31 -7.53 -4.19
C ALA A 19 16.90 -7.06 -4.54
N CYS A 20 15.89 -7.90 -4.29
CA CYS A 20 14.51 -7.45 -4.26
C CYS A 20 14.45 -6.39 -3.17
N LYS A 21 14.49 -5.11 -3.59
CA LYS A 21 14.27 -3.98 -2.70
C LYS A 21 12.91 -4.16 -2.03
N ALA A 22 12.80 -3.74 -0.77
CA ALA A 22 11.52 -3.46 -0.13
C ALA A 22 10.60 -2.75 -1.13
N GLU A 23 9.29 -2.88 -0.98
CA GLU A 23 8.35 -2.06 -1.76
C GLU A 23 8.65 -0.59 -1.42
N THR A 24 9.59 0.00 -2.17
CA THR A 24 10.04 1.38 -2.01
C THR A 24 9.11 2.27 -2.81
N TYR A 25 8.66 3.35 -2.21
CA TYR A 25 7.80 4.35 -2.82
C TYR A 25 8.50 5.69 -2.82
N ILE A 26 8.18 6.53 -3.78
CA ILE A 26 8.59 7.93 -3.78
C ILE A 26 7.51 8.73 -3.06
N LYS A 27 7.91 9.47 -2.03
CA LYS A 27 7.04 10.36 -1.28
C LYS A 27 6.94 11.71 -1.95
N TYR A 28 5.72 12.20 -2.09
CA TYR A 28 5.39 13.54 -2.56
C TYR A 28 4.53 14.24 -1.52
N THR A 29 4.88 15.49 -1.21
CA THR A 29 4.15 16.31 -0.23
C THR A 29 3.49 17.49 -0.94
N ALA A 30 2.24 17.79 -0.59
CA ALA A 30 1.50 18.92 -1.18
C ALA A 30 2.23 20.24 -0.98
N VAL A 31 2.28 21.05 -2.03
CA VAL A 31 2.85 22.41 -1.98
C VAL A 31 1.75 23.38 -1.58
N HIS A 32 1.88 24.00 -0.41
CA HIS A 32 0.95 25.05 0.08
C HIS A 32 1.46 26.47 -0.14
N ASP A 33 2.78 26.64 -0.24
CA ASP A 33 3.41 27.91 -0.61
C ASP A 33 4.24 27.76 -1.89
N TYR A 34 3.69 28.19 -3.01
CA TYR A 34 4.32 28.10 -4.33
C TYR A 34 5.55 29.02 -4.49
N ASN A 35 5.76 29.98 -3.57
CA ASN A 35 6.97 30.81 -3.55
C ASN A 35 8.20 30.03 -3.05
N THR A 36 8.01 28.90 -2.39
CA THR A 36 9.11 28.02 -1.93
C THR A 36 9.71 27.18 -3.03
N LEU A 37 9.04 27.07 -4.20
CA LEU A 37 9.52 26.27 -5.33
C LEU A 37 10.85 26.81 -5.87
N LYS A 38 11.75 25.88 -6.18
CA LYS A 38 13.11 26.17 -6.63
C LYS A 38 13.38 25.55 -8.01
N ASN A 39 14.37 26.10 -8.67
CA ASN A 39 14.90 25.53 -9.90
C ASN A 39 15.46 24.13 -9.63
N GLY A 40 15.02 23.15 -10.41
CA GLY A 40 15.40 21.74 -10.25
C GLY A 40 14.47 20.93 -9.35
N ASP A 41 13.49 21.54 -8.68
CA ASP A 41 12.46 20.80 -7.95
C ASP A 41 11.72 19.85 -8.90
N VAL A 42 11.38 18.67 -8.40
CA VAL A 42 10.58 17.68 -9.12
C VAL A 42 9.19 17.61 -8.50
N VAL A 43 8.18 17.82 -9.30
CA VAL A 43 6.79 17.83 -8.86
C VAL A 43 5.91 16.87 -9.68
N ILE A 44 4.77 16.51 -9.14
CA ILE A 44 3.66 15.91 -9.88
C ILE A 44 2.46 16.84 -9.85
N ILE A 45 1.64 16.83 -10.90
CA ILE A 45 0.38 17.55 -10.99
C ILE A 45 -0.75 16.60 -10.68
N VAL A 46 -1.56 16.95 -9.70
CA VAL A 46 -2.68 16.18 -9.20
C VAL A 46 -3.95 17.03 -9.28
N ASN A 47 -5.11 16.42 -9.50
CA ASN A 47 -6.39 17.13 -9.50
C ASN A 47 -6.78 17.62 -8.09
N ASP A 48 -7.79 18.47 -8.01
CA ASP A 48 -8.32 19.08 -6.77
C ASP A 48 -8.77 18.05 -5.71
N THR A 49 -9.28 16.90 -6.13
CA THR A 49 -9.67 15.81 -5.21
C THR A 49 -8.54 14.87 -4.83
N HIS A 50 -7.32 15.11 -5.31
CA HIS A 50 -6.10 14.32 -5.08
C HIS A 50 -6.20 12.84 -5.49
N THR A 51 -7.06 12.51 -6.43
CA THR A 51 -7.31 11.12 -6.87
C THR A 51 -6.69 10.78 -8.21
N LYS A 52 -6.32 11.79 -9.01
CA LYS A 52 -5.77 11.65 -10.36
C LYS A 52 -4.52 12.48 -10.53
N ALA A 53 -3.41 11.84 -10.88
CA ALA A 53 -2.18 12.53 -11.29
C ALA A 53 -2.01 12.52 -12.80
N MET A 54 -1.31 13.52 -13.33
CA MET A 54 -0.96 13.58 -14.74
C MET A 54 0.02 12.45 -15.11
N ALA A 55 -0.30 11.72 -16.19
CA ALA A 55 0.51 10.61 -16.66
C ALA A 55 1.60 11.03 -17.66
N GLN A 56 2.63 10.20 -17.82
CA GLN A 56 3.71 10.38 -18.80
C GLN A 56 3.27 10.15 -20.26
N TYR A 57 2.09 9.59 -20.50
CA TYR A 57 1.62 9.23 -21.84
C TYR A 57 0.46 10.10 -22.32
N THR A 58 0.34 10.17 -23.63
CA THR A 58 -0.69 10.97 -24.30
C THR A 58 -2.01 10.21 -24.36
N TYR A 59 -3.10 10.89 -24.03
CA TYR A 59 -4.46 10.42 -24.24
C TYR A 59 -4.96 10.92 -25.59
N ASN A 60 -5.17 9.99 -26.53
CA ASN A 60 -5.59 10.31 -27.90
C ASN A 60 -7.04 9.91 -28.16
N LYS A 61 -7.95 10.90 -28.15
CA LYS A 61 -9.28 10.79 -28.76
C LYS A 61 -9.48 11.99 -29.71
N GLY A 62 -8.67 12.04 -30.77
CA GLY A 62 -8.71 13.12 -31.76
C GLY A 62 -8.06 14.45 -31.32
N ARG A 63 -7.55 14.53 -30.08
CA ARG A 63 -6.78 15.67 -29.52
C ARG A 63 -5.61 15.14 -28.71
N LYS A 64 -4.53 15.90 -28.66
CA LYS A 64 -3.34 15.55 -27.88
C LYS A 64 -3.51 16.06 -26.47
N ASN A 65 -3.69 15.17 -25.50
CA ASN A 65 -3.85 15.46 -24.08
C ASN A 65 -2.97 14.53 -23.25
N ARG A 66 -2.84 14.79 -21.95
CA ARG A 66 -2.10 13.92 -21.02
C ARG A 66 -3.10 13.04 -20.28
N ALA A 67 -2.87 11.74 -20.28
CA ALA A 67 -3.72 10.80 -19.54
C ALA A 67 -3.62 10.98 -18.03
N THR A 68 -4.43 10.24 -17.28
CA THR A 68 -4.40 10.20 -15.82
C THR A 68 -3.88 8.87 -15.30
N VAL A 69 -3.31 8.90 -14.11
CA VAL A 69 -3.01 7.75 -13.26
C VAL A 69 -3.72 7.94 -11.94
N GLU A 70 -4.37 6.90 -11.44
CA GLU A 70 -4.97 6.96 -10.10
C GLU A 70 -3.90 7.05 -9.03
N VAL A 71 -4.11 7.95 -8.08
CA VAL A 71 -3.27 8.13 -6.91
C VAL A 71 -4.13 8.13 -5.66
N PHE A 72 -3.54 7.80 -4.53
CA PHE A 72 -4.26 7.70 -3.28
C PHE A 72 -3.51 8.54 -2.25
N PRO A 73 -4.07 9.69 -1.84
CA PRO A 73 -3.48 10.48 -0.78
C PRO A 73 -3.49 9.68 0.52
N THR A 74 -2.45 9.85 1.31
CA THR A 74 -2.43 9.44 2.71
C THR A 74 -3.01 10.56 3.58
N GLN A 75 -3.10 10.35 4.87
CA GLN A 75 -3.30 11.45 5.80
C GLN A 75 -2.15 12.45 5.64
N ASP A 76 -2.39 13.74 5.87
CA ASP A 76 -1.38 14.83 5.82
C ASP A 76 -0.91 15.27 4.41
N ASP A 77 -1.78 15.22 3.40
CA ASP A 77 -1.47 15.72 2.05
C ASP A 77 -0.21 15.10 1.43
N VAL A 78 0.01 13.81 1.69
CA VAL A 78 1.11 13.03 1.16
C VAL A 78 0.60 12.01 0.15
N ILE A 79 1.31 11.87 -0.97
CA ILE A 79 1.08 10.82 -1.97
C ILE A 79 2.33 9.95 -2.05
N LEU A 80 2.15 8.63 -1.99
CA LEU A 80 3.22 7.65 -2.18
C LEU A 80 3.07 7.00 -3.57
N ILE A 81 4.07 7.17 -4.41
CA ILE A 81 4.08 6.70 -5.80
C ILE A 81 5.07 5.55 -5.93
N SER A 82 4.63 4.42 -6.49
CA SER A 82 5.54 3.33 -6.88
C SER A 82 6.53 3.83 -7.94
N PRO A 83 7.81 3.47 -7.89
CA PRO A 83 8.80 3.80 -8.94
C PRO A 83 8.39 3.34 -10.34
N ASP A 84 7.60 2.27 -10.43
CA ASP A 84 7.08 1.74 -11.71
C ASP A 84 5.81 2.45 -12.19
N SER A 85 5.34 3.49 -11.50
CA SER A 85 4.16 4.24 -11.87
C SER A 85 4.41 5.07 -13.13
N LEU A 86 3.35 5.23 -13.92
CA LEU A 86 3.36 6.09 -15.11
C LEU A 86 3.01 7.55 -14.81
N VAL A 87 3.08 7.98 -13.56
CA VAL A 87 2.90 9.38 -13.17
C VAL A 87 4.01 10.23 -13.80
N SER A 88 3.65 11.41 -14.31
CA SER A 88 4.59 12.37 -14.90
C SER A 88 5.33 13.12 -13.80
N GLU A 89 6.59 12.78 -13.57
CA GLU A 89 7.50 13.58 -12.75
C GLU A 89 8.00 14.77 -13.58
N LEU A 90 7.75 15.97 -13.09
CA LEU A 90 8.03 17.23 -13.79
C LEU A 90 9.15 17.99 -13.09
N SER A 91 10.29 18.12 -13.75
CA SER A 91 11.35 19.04 -13.33
C SER A 91 10.92 20.49 -13.58
N LEU A 92 11.02 21.33 -12.57
CA LEU A 92 10.82 22.77 -12.65
C LEU A 92 12.11 23.46 -13.07
N GLU A 93 12.09 24.14 -14.21
CA GLU A 93 13.21 24.98 -14.64
C GLU A 93 12.76 26.45 -14.67
N LYS A 94 13.36 27.27 -13.80
CA LYS A 94 13.04 28.70 -13.76
C LYS A 94 13.64 29.41 -14.96
N THR A 95 12.84 30.23 -15.63
CA THR A 95 13.28 31.04 -16.76
C THR A 95 13.49 32.48 -16.32
N ASN A 96 13.97 33.35 -17.22
CA ASN A 96 14.07 34.78 -16.93
C ASN A 96 12.68 35.37 -16.62
N GLY A 97 12.53 36.00 -15.46
CA GLY A 97 11.27 36.52 -14.91
C GLY A 97 10.51 35.46 -14.07
N ASP A 98 9.19 35.64 -13.97
CA ASP A 98 8.30 34.83 -13.10
C ASP A 98 7.75 33.57 -13.78
N TYR A 99 8.44 33.07 -14.79
CA TYR A 99 7.98 31.91 -15.56
C TYR A 99 8.84 30.70 -15.31
N TRP A 100 8.18 29.53 -15.40
CA TRP A 100 8.75 28.20 -15.30
C TRP A 100 8.58 27.45 -16.61
N THR A 101 9.39 26.42 -16.80
CA THR A 101 9.08 25.30 -17.69
C THR A 101 8.90 24.05 -16.85
N LEU A 102 8.00 23.17 -17.30
CA LEU A 102 7.71 21.87 -16.70
C LEU A 102 8.20 20.81 -17.66
N LYS A 103 9.16 19.98 -17.25
CA LYS A 103 9.76 18.97 -18.14
C LYS A 103 9.67 17.59 -17.53
N ASP A 104 9.10 16.64 -18.26
CA ASP A 104 9.15 15.22 -17.93
C ASP A 104 10.07 14.45 -18.89
N ALA A 105 10.08 13.11 -18.77
CA ALA A 105 10.86 12.21 -19.62
C ALA A 105 10.50 12.31 -21.13
N LYS A 106 9.32 12.84 -21.48
CA LYS A 106 8.86 13.04 -22.87
C LYS A 106 9.19 14.41 -23.42
N GLY A 107 9.48 15.38 -22.54
CA GLY A 107 9.83 16.72 -22.94
C GLY A 107 9.13 17.81 -22.13
N TYR A 108 9.13 19.03 -22.68
CA TYR A 108 8.55 20.21 -22.05
C TYR A 108 7.03 20.22 -22.23
N ILE A 109 6.29 20.33 -21.15
CA ILE A 109 4.83 20.48 -21.19
C ILE A 109 4.49 21.78 -21.91
N THR A 110 3.67 21.67 -22.92
CA THR A 110 3.44 22.77 -23.89
C THR A 110 1.97 22.88 -24.23
N SER A 111 1.45 24.10 -24.26
CA SER A 111 0.20 24.46 -24.94
C SER A 111 0.52 24.72 -26.41
N PRO A 112 0.11 23.82 -27.34
CA PRO A 112 0.54 23.92 -28.72
C PRO A 112 -0.23 24.96 -29.55
N ASP A 113 -1.47 25.28 -29.12
CA ASP A 113 -2.38 26.17 -29.85
C ASP A 113 -3.34 26.87 -28.87
N PRO A 114 -3.46 28.23 -28.90
CA PRO A 114 -4.37 28.93 -28.03
C PRO A 114 -5.85 28.65 -28.29
N ASP A 115 -6.20 28.15 -29.46
CA ASP A 115 -7.59 27.90 -29.87
C ASP A 115 -8.01 26.42 -29.61
N LYS A 116 -7.06 25.59 -29.15
CA LYS A 116 -7.30 24.17 -28.89
C LYS A 116 -7.05 23.80 -27.45
N ASN A 117 -7.92 22.95 -26.92
CA ASN A 117 -7.71 22.32 -25.60
C ASN A 117 -6.77 21.13 -25.76
N GLU A 118 -5.48 21.38 -25.93
CA GLU A 118 -4.44 20.37 -26.12
C GLU A 118 -3.26 20.63 -25.19
N LEU A 119 -2.65 19.57 -24.68
CA LEU A 119 -1.49 19.59 -23.81
C LEU A 119 -0.48 18.56 -24.30
N THR A 120 0.66 19.01 -24.81
CA THR A 120 1.69 18.15 -25.39
C THR A 120 2.97 18.16 -24.57
N ALA A 121 3.88 17.20 -24.84
CA ALA A 121 5.27 17.29 -24.43
C ALA A 121 6.14 17.45 -25.67
N GLU A 122 7.04 18.43 -25.63
CA GLU A 122 7.86 18.84 -26.77
C GLU A 122 9.36 18.73 -26.44
N THR A 123 10.17 18.39 -27.41
CA THR A 123 11.63 18.20 -27.19
C THR A 123 12.39 19.50 -26.91
N LYS A 124 11.80 20.66 -27.20
CA LYS A 124 12.37 21.98 -26.95
C LYS A 124 11.38 22.95 -26.32
N VAL A 125 11.88 24.00 -25.69
CA VAL A 125 11.08 25.07 -25.11
C VAL A 125 10.53 25.98 -26.22
N PHE A 126 9.23 26.24 -26.21
CA PHE A 126 8.56 27.22 -27.05
C PHE A 126 8.23 28.48 -26.22
N LYS A 127 8.45 29.68 -26.79
CA LYS A 127 8.27 30.97 -26.11
C LYS A 127 7.30 31.90 -26.85
N GLU A 128 6.60 31.36 -27.85
CA GLU A 128 5.70 32.13 -28.70
C GLU A 128 4.31 32.26 -28.09
N LYS A 129 3.55 33.33 -28.46
CA LYS A 129 2.17 33.49 -27.98
C LYS A 129 1.24 32.34 -28.38
N LYS A 130 1.43 31.80 -29.59
CA LYS A 130 0.59 30.72 -30.12
C LYS A 130 0.99 29.34 -29.56
N LYS A 131 2.28 29.07 -29.43
CA LYS A 131 2.81 27.81 -28.90
C LYS A 131 3.80 28.13 -27.78
N THR A 132 3.53 27.66 -26.55
CA THR A 132 4.36 28.01 -25.41
C THR A 132 4.50 26.90 -24.39
N SER A 133 5.73 26.75 -23.88
CA SER A 133 6.08 25.88 -22.77
C SER A 133 6.29 26.68 -21.47
N LEU A 134 6.21 28.00 -21.54
CA LEU A 134 6.39 28.87 -20.37
C LEU A 134 5.10 28.94 -19.58
N VAL A 135 5.16 28.66 -18.30
CA VAL A 135 4.03 28.73 -17.39
C VAL A 135 4.29 29.66 -16.22
N GLN A 136 3.25 30.21 -15.68
CA GLN A 136 3.22 30.89 -14.39
C GLN A 136 2.42 29.98 -13.43
N ILE A 137 2.97 29.76 -12.25
CA ILE A 137 2.32 28.98 -11.17
C ILE A 137 1.82 29.99 -10.17
N MET A 138 0.50 30.03 -9.99
CA MET A 138 -0.15 31.02 -9.12
C MET A 138 -1.06 30.30 -8.14
N LYS A 139 -1.05 30.76 -6.89
CA LYS A 139 -1.98 30.27 -5.87
C LYS A 139 -3.41 30.58 -6.29
N ASP A 140 -4.32 29.65 -6.13
CA ASP A 140 -5.74 29.86 -6.41
C ASP A 140 -6.43 30.60 -5.25
N LYS A 141 -7.68 31.01 -5.47
CA LYS A 141 -8.48 31.78 -4.49
C LYS A 141 -8.76 31.01 -3.20
N ASP A 142 -8.81 29.69 -3.25
CA ASP A 142 -8.99 28.84 -2.09
C ASP A 142 -7.76 28.77 -1.16
N GLY A 143 -6.61 29.24 -1.65
CA GLY A 143 -5.38 29.27 -0.89
C GLY A 143 -4.68 27.92 -0.75
N ILE A 144 -5.19 26.84 -1.38
CA ILE A 144 -4.69 25.48 -1.33
C ILE A 144 -4.14 25.08 -2.70
N HIS A 145 -4.97 25.18 -3.72
CA HIS A 145 -4.66 24.77 -5.09
C HIS A 145 -3.89 25.83 -5.87
N CYS A 146 -3.46 25.50 -7.06
CA CYS A 146 -2.79 26.43 -7.96
C CYS A 146 -3.37 26.41 -9.37
N ASN A 147 -3.18 27.54 -10.04
CA ASN A 147 -3.39 27.70 -11.47
C ASN A 147 -2.04 27.68 -12.17
N ILE A 148 -1.86 26.76 -13.12
CA ILE A 148 -0.67 26.67 -13.97
C ILE A 148 -1.03 27.26 -15.33
N ILE A 149 -0.68 28.54 -15.54
CA ILE A 149 -1.13 29.34 -16.68
C ILE A 149 -0.01 29.50 -17.70
N PHE A 150 -0.28 29.15 -18.95
CA PHE A 150 0.65 29.31 -20.06
C PHE A 150 0.80 30.77 -20.48
N LYS A 151 2.05 31.21 -20.65
CA LYS A 151 2.40 32.56 -21.06
C LYS A 151 1.84 32.91 -22.44
N GLY A 152 1.14 34.03 -22.52
CA GLY A 152 0.74 34.64 -23.81
C GLY A 152 -0.55 34.10 -24.40
N ASN A 153 -0.93 32.86 -24.19
CA ASN A 153 -2.18 32.31 -24.69
C ASN A 153 -3.26 32.14 -23.61
N LYS A 154 -2.95 32.49 -22.34
CA LYS A 154 -3.90 32.43 -21.22
C LYS A 154 -4.60 31.08 -21.04
N ARG A 155 -3.92 29.98 -21.37
CA ARG A 155 -4.42 28.63 -21.12
C ARG A 155 -3.94 28.12 -19.78
N CYS A 156 -4.80 27.41 -19.04
CA CYS A 156 -4.52 26.84 -17.74
C CYS A 156 -4.58 25.31 -17.81
N ILE A 157 -3.67 24.63 -17.14
CA ILE A 157 -3.72 23.16 -17.02
C ILE A 157 -4.88 22.79 -16.12
N ASP A 158 -5.70 21.85 -16.57
CA ASP A 158 -6.85 21.36 -15.83
C ASP A 158 -7.22 19.92 -16.22
N LEU A 159 -7.96 19.21 -15.35
CA LEU A 159 -8.47 17.87 -15.59
C LEU A 159 -9.87 17.93 -16.21
N PHE A 160 -10.07 17.23 -17.32
CA PHE A 160 -11.37 17.14 -17.99
C PHE A 160 -12.11 15.87 -17.62
N ALA A 161 -13.28 16.01 -16.98
CA ALA A 161 -14.21 14.93 -16.70
C ALA A 161 -13.51 13.66 -16.13
N ASP A 162 -12.59 13.84 -15.21
CA ASP A 162 -11.76 12.79 -14.59
C ASP A 162 -11.00 11.86 -15.55
N THR A 163 -10.82 12.29 -16.82
CA THR A 163 -10.29 11.41 -17.87
C THR A 163 -8.89 11.77 -18.33
N TYR A 164 -8.60 13.06 -18.52
CA TYR A 164 -7.32 13.53 -19.04
C TYR A 164 -7.02 14.98 -18.66
N PHE A 165 -5.74 15.29 -18.51
CA PHE A 165 -5.25 16.67 -18.37
C PHE A 165 -5.12 17.34 -19.74
N SER A 166 -5.60 18.57 -19.81
CA SER A 166 -5.52 19.44 -20.98
C SER A 166 -5.28 20.88 -20.57
N CYS A 167 -5.26 21.82 -21.50
CA CYS A 167 -5.24 23.24 -21.17
C CYS A 167 -6.49 23.93 -21.68
N TYR A 168 -7.07 24.77 -20.83
CA TYR A 168 -8.34 25.46 -21.05
C TYR A 168 -8.17 26.98 -20.93
N ASP A 169 -9.12 27.71 -21.52
CA ASP A 169 -9.18 29.15 -21.40
C ASP A 169 -9.43 29.57 -19.93
N THR A 170 -8.66 30.54 -19.42
CA THR A 170 -8.77 31.06 -18.05
C THR A 170 -10.10 31.79 -17.74
N ASN A 171 -10.98 32.00 -18.72
CA ASN A 171 -12.31 32.60 -18.51
C ASN A 171 -13.36 31.60 -18.03
N ARG A 172 -13.02 30.33 -17.87
CA ARG A 172 -13.93 29.29 -17.34
C ARG A 172 -13.74 29.12 -15.84
N ASN A 173 -14.74 28.63 -15.13
CA ASN A 173 -14.56 28.14 -13.76
C ASN A 173 -13.70 26.88 -13.80
N PHE A 174 -12.48 26.98 -13.33
CA PHE A 174 -11.51 25.89 -13.34
C PHE A 174 -11.59 25.07 -12.07
N TYR A 175 -11.34 23.78 -12.23
CA TYR A 175 -10.89 22.95 -11.14
C TYR A 175 -9.37 23.19 -11.02
N SER A 176 -8.96 23.78 -9.93
CA SER A 176 -7.55 24.03 -9.67
C SER A 176 -6.81 22.72 -9.48
N VAL A 177 -5.56 22.66 -9.90
CA VAL A 177 -4.69 21.50 -9.64
C VAL A 177 -3.85 21.76 -8.41
N GLN A 178 -3.32 20.67 -7.82
CA GLN A 178 -2.36 20.73 -6.72
C GLN A 178 -1.00 20.23 -7.23
N LEU A 179 0.07 20.92 -6.84
CA LEU A 179 1.42 20.41 -6.98
C LEU A 179 1.84 19.66 -5.73
N PHE A 180 2.45 18.50 -5.94
CA PHE A 180 3.09 17.72 -4.90
C PHE A 180 4.58 17.64 -5.19
N LEU A 181 5.39 18.11 -4.26
CA LEU A 181 6.85 18.15 -4.35
C LEU A 181 7.44 16.79 -3.97
N ARG A 182 8.35 16.28 -4.79
CA ARG A 182 9.12 15.08 -4.48
C ARG A 182 9.99 15.30 -3.24
N ASP A 183 9.86 14.41 -2.25
CA ASP A 183 10.67 14.41 -1.03
C ASP A 183 11.77 13.33 -1.14
N LYS A 184 11.50 12.14 -0.67
CA LYS A 184 12.46 11.05 -0.55
C LYS A 184 11.84 9.71 -0.92
N GLU A 185 12.69 8.69 -1.07
CA GLU A 185 12.23 7.31 -1.10
C GLU A 185 11.90 6.84 0.32
N VAL A 186 10.80 6.12 0.45
CA VAL A 186 10.31 5.57 1.72
C VAL A 186 9.89 4.11 1.55
N GLU A 187 10.00 3.33 2.61
CA GLU A 187 9.40 2.01 2.70
C GLU A 187 7.92 2.18 3.09
N ALA A 188 7.03 1.39 2.48
CA ALA A 188 5.62 1.48 2.78
C ALA A 188 4.93 0.11 2.71
N VAL A 189 3.76 0.02 3.34
CA VAL A 189 2.92 -1.18 3.34
C VAL A 189 1.48 -0.82 2.97
N ARG A 190 0.88 -1.58 2.06
CA ARG A 190 -0.54 -1.44 1.73
C ARG A 190 -1.37 -2.38 2.60
N VAL A 191 -2.31 -1.80 3.34
CA VAL A 191 -3.42 -2.51 3.97
C VAL A 191 -4.53 -2.67 2.93
N GLY A 192 -4.99 -3.91 2.74
CA GLY A 192 -6.03 -4.24 1.75
C GLY A 192 -7.42 -3.74 2.17
N ASN A 193 -8.40 -3.90 1.27
CA ASN A 193 -9.79 -3.46 1.50
C ASN A 193 -10.46 -4.15 2.70
N GLU A 194 -9.95 -5.31 3.08
CA GLU A 194 -10.40 -6.08 4.23
C GLU A 194 -9.86 -5.54 5.57
N GLY A 195 -9.01 -4.51 5.52
CA GLY A 195 -8.39 -3.90 6.69
C GLY A 195 -7.19 -4.66 7.24
N TYR A 196 -6.56 -5.54 6.45
CA TYR A 196 -5.43 -6.35 6.90
C TYR A 196 -4.25 -6.33 5.92
N ALA A 197 -3.03 -6.46 6.48
CA ALA A 197 -1.80 -6.77 5.76
C ALA A 197 -0.89 -7.63 6.64
N THR A 198 0.20 -8.14 6.09
CA THR A 198 1.28 -8.74 6.89
C THR A 198 2.57 -7.96 6.69
N LEU A 199 3.44 -7.94 7.70
CA LEU A 199 4.71 -7.25 7.67
C LEU A 199 5.81 -8.10 8.31
N TYR A 200 7.02 -8.04 7.71
CA TYR A 200 8.24 -8.63 8.23
C TYR A 200 9.47 -7.90 7.71
N TYR A 201 10.39 -7.57 8.60
CA TYR A 201 11.72 -7.10 8.28
C TYR A 201 12.75 -7.81 9.17
N GLU A 202 13.75 -8.42 8.57
CA GLU A 202 14.79 -9.17 9.29
C GLU A 202 15.80 -8.25 9.96
N THR A 203 16.13 -7.14 9.28
CA THR A 203 17.27 -6.29 9.64
C THR A 203 16.88 -4.96 10.27
N LYS A 204 15.60 -4.55 10.17
CA LYS A 204 15.10 -3.25 10.63
C LYS A 204 13.88 -3.41 11.53
N SER A 205 13.81 -2.59 12.58
CA SER A 205 12.60 -2.33 13.35
C SER A 205 11.81 -1.19 12.72
N HIS A 206 10.49 -1.19 12.83
CA HIS A 206 9.63 -0.13 12.34
C HIS A 206 8.57 0.24 13.37
N LEU A 207 8.22 1.51 13.45
CA LEU A 207 7.09 1.93 14.26
C LEU A 207 5.77 1.50 13.59
N VAL A 208 4.80 1.07 14.39
CA VAL A 208 3.44 0.84 13.90
C VAL A 208 2.88 2.17 13.39
N PRO A 209 2.47 2.27 12.12
CA PRO A 209 1.91 3.49 11.57
C PRO A 209 0.67 3.98 12.34
N GLN A 210 0.40 5.27 12.26
CA GLN A 210 -0.80 5.85 12.85
C GLN A 210 -2.06 5.18 12.28
N SER A 211 -3.09 5.02 13.11
CA SER A 211 -4.35 4.34 12.78
C SER A 211 -4.24 2.83 12.53
N LEU A 212 -3.06 2.22 12.72
CA LEU A 212 -2.89 0.77 12.67
C LEU A 212 -2.66 0.18 14.07
N THR A 213 -3.00 -1.08 14.17
CA THR A 213 -2.47 -2.00 15.19
C THR A 213 -1.72 -3.12 14.51
N ALA A 214 -0.66 -3.60 15.14
CA ALA A 214 0.06 -4.79 14.71
C ALA A 214 -0.04 -5.87 15.77
N TYR A 215 -0.09 -7.14 15.38
CA TYR A 215 -0.05 -8.25 16.35
C TYR A 215 0.57 -9.49 15.73
N ASN A 216 1.22 -10.27 16.57
CA ASN A 216 1.66 -11.61 16.21
C ASN A 216 0.57 -12.66 16.55
N VAL A 217 0.81 -13.93 16.22
CA VAL A 217 -0.16 -15.00 16.49
C VAL A 217 0.49 -16.18 17.17
N TYR A 218 -0.27 -16.81 18.07
CA TYR A 218 0.06 -18.08 18.72
C TYR A 218 -0.88 -19.18 18.24
N LEU A 219 -0.48 -20.41 18.47
CA LEU A 219 -1.36 -21.57 18.33
C LEU A 219 -1.63 -22.16 19.71
N HIS A 220 -2.89 -22.32 20.04
CA HIS A 220 -3.35 -23.01 21.25
C HIS A 220 -4.45 -24.01 20.89
N ASN A 221 -4.24 -25.29 21.21
CA ASN A 221 -5.15 -26.38 20.84
C ASN A 221 -5.59 -26.32 19.36
N ASN A 222 -4.65 -26.17 18.44
CA ASN A 222 -4.84 -26.05 16.98
C ASN A 222 -5.73 -24.88 16.55
N LYS A 223 -5.91 -23.87 17.40
CA LYS A 223 -6.58 -22.60 17.05
C LYS A 223 -5.58 -21.48 17.06
N MET A 224 -5.69 -20.59 16.07
CA MET A 224 -4.93 -19.35 16.01
C MET A 224 -5.55 -18.34 16.96
N ILE A 225 -4.73 -17.69 17.79
CA ILE A 225 -5.13 -16.62 18.72
C ILE A 225 -4.21 -15.43 18.55
N LYS A 226 -4.71 -14.23 18.86
CA LYS A 226 -3.86 -13.03 18.92
C LYS A 226 -2.84 -13.20 20.03
N GLY A 227 -1.57 -12.97 19.71
CA GLY A 227 -0.49 -12.90 20.67
C GLY A 227 -0.23 -11.47 21.13
N HIS A 228 1.03 -11.06 21.14
CA HIS A 228 1.42 -9.70 21.50
C HIS A 228 0.86 -8.68 20.51
N THR A 229 0.34 -7.58 21.02
CA THR A 229 -0.23 -6.47 20.22
C THR A 229 0.62 -5.22 20.39
N TYR A 230 0.99 -4.61 19.27
CA TYR A 230 1.69 -3.34 19.18
C TYR A 230 0.68 -2.28 18.71
N VAL A 231 0.55 -1.19 19.46
CA VAL A 231 -0.31 -0.07 19.05
C VAL A 231 0.48 0.98 18.27
N SER A 232 -0.22 1.90 17.62
CA SER A 232 0.38 3.00 16.86
C SER A 232 1.54 3.68 17.62
N GLY A 233 2.66 3.90 16.93
CA GLY A 233 3.89 4.47 17.49
C GLY A 233 4.76 3.51 18.29
N GLN A 234 4.32 2.29 18.58
CA GLN A 234 5.17 1.27 19.21
C GLN A 234 6.05 0.58 18.16
N PRO A 235 7.29 0.21 18.51
CA PRO A 235 8.19 -0.48 17.61
C PRO A 235 7.83 -1.96 17.44
N ILE A 236 7.77 -2.42 16.21
CA ILE A 236 7.79 -3.82 15.83
C ILE A 236 9.26 -4.24 15.73
N PRO A 237 9.72 -5.23 16.52
CA PRO A 237 11.12 -5.65 16.51
C PRO A 237 11.56 -6.16 15.13
N LYS A 238 12.81 -5.94 14.78
CA LYS A 238 13.41 -6.65 13.63
C LYS A 238 13.32 -8.17 13.83
N GLY A 239 12.99 -8.91 12.77
CA GLY A 239 12.77 -10.35 12.85
C GLY A 239 11.39 -10.76 13.38
N GLU A 240 10.56 -9.82 13.84
CA GLU A 240 9.19 -10.09 14.26
C GLU A 240 8.22 -9.99 13.08
N ALA A 241 7.52 -11.08 12.81
CA ALA A 241 6.49 -11.12 11.79
C ALA A 241 5.12 -10.78 12.41
N VAL A 242 4.36 -9.86 11.78
CA VAL A 242 3.10 -9.38 12.34
C VAL A 242 1.99 -9.30 11.28
N ILE A 243 0.75 -9.26 11.77
CA ILE A 243 -0.43 -8.84 11.04
C ILE A 243 -0.68 -7.38 11.39
N LEU A 244 -0.85 -6.54 10.38
CA LEU A 244 -1.31 -5.16 10.51
C LEU A 244 -2.82 -5.13 10.31
N GLN A 245 -3.53 -4.35 11.15
CA GLN A 245 -4.98 -4.18 11.10
C GLN A 245 -5.34 -2.70 11.19
N GLY A 246 -6.16 -2.20 10.27
CA GLY A 246 -6.68 -0.84 10.23
C GLY A 246 -7.27 -0.44 8.89
N PRO A 247 -7.51 0.85 8.63
CA PRO A 247 -8.08 1.34 7.39
C PRO A 247 -7.29 0.93 6.14
N SER A 248 -8.02 0.71 5.02
CA SER A 248 -7.43 0.35 3.73
C SER A 248 -6.75 1.55 3.10
N GLN A 249 -5.43 1.60 3.16
CA GLN A 249 -4.60 2.60 2.49
C GLN A 249 -3.13 2.17 2.44
N LEU A 250 -2.28 3.00 1.86
CA LEU A 250 -0.83 2.85 1.86
C LEU A 250 -0.25 3.62 3.06
N TYR A 251 0.57 2.96 3.86
CA TYR A 251 1.19 3.54 5.06
C TYR A 251 2.70 3.61 4.89
N GLU A 252 3.29 4.78 5.10
CA GLU A 252 4.74 4.94 5.24
C GLU A 252 5.22 4.20 6.49
N LEU A 253 6.33 3.47 6.37
CA LEU A 253 6.99 2.77 7.46
C LEU A 253 8.13 3.63 7.98
N THR A 254 8.04 4.03 9.25
CA THR A 254 9.10 4.78 9.92
C THR A 254 10.08 3.81 10.57
N PRO A 255 11.36 3.78 10.16
CA PRO A 255 12.37 2.95 10.81
C PRO A 255 12.55 3.36 12.27
N ASP A 256 12.80 2.36 13.13
CA ASP A 256 13.16 2.55 14.54
C ASP A 256 14.53 1.95 14.84
N THR A 257 15.27 2.58 15.71
CA THR A 257 16.63 2.16 16.08
C THR A 257 16.69 1.26 17.31
N ASN A 258 15.57 1.11 18.01
CA ASN A 258 15.52 0.30 19.22
C ASN A 258 15.63 -1.19 18.89
N SER A 259 16.44 -1.90 19.63
CA SER A 259 16.56 -3.36 19.54
C SER A 259 15.71 -3.99 20.62
N LEU A 260 14.53 -4.48 20.24
CA LEU A 260 13.64 -5.22 21.12
C LEU A 260 13.74 -6.72 20.85
N PRO A 261 13.51 -7.58 21.85
CA PRO A 261 13.45 -9.02 21.64
C PRO A 261 12.23 -9.41 20.80
N ILE A 262 12.40 -10.41 19.96
CA ILE A 262 11.29 -11.04 19.24
C ILE A 262 10.53 -11.98 20.16
N ASP A 263 9.26 -12.20 19.87
CA ASP A 263 8.45 -13.16 20.61
C ASP A 263 8.66 -14.60 20.08
N ALA A 264 9.31 -15.43 20.87
CA ALA A 264 9.62 -16.82 20.51
C ALA A 264 8.37 -17.70 20.26
N ASN A 265 7.20 -17.31 20.79
CA ASN A 265 5.94 -18.05 20.61
C ASN A 265 5.24 -17.71 19.31
N ASN A 266 5.67 -16.66 18.62
CA ASN A 266 5.09 -16.23 17.35
C ASN A 266 5.17 -17.34 16.29
N LYS A 267 4.03 -17.68 15.68
CA LYS A 267 3.92 -18.67 14.58
C LYS A 267 3.98 -18.05 13.20
N LEU A 268 3.96 -16.72 13.12
CA LEU A 268 4.24 -16.03 11.87
C LEU A 268 5.75 -16.07 11.59
N LYS A 269 6.07 -16.24 10.33
CA LYS A 269 7.42 -16.15 9.77
C LYS A 269 7.42 -15.19 8.60
N GLY A 270 8.58 -14.70 8.19
CA GLY A 270 8.71 -13.82 7.04
C GLY A 270 10.01 -14.01 6.30
N LYS A 271 10.13 -13.36 5.15
CA LYS A 271 11.36 -13.31 4.36
C LYS A 271 11.57 -11.90 3.80
N GLU A 272 12.83 -11.47 3.78
CA GLU A 272 13.25 -10.21 3.14
C GLU A 272 13.02 -10.23 1.63
N GLN A 273 13.02 -11.41 1.02
CA GLN A 273 12.93 -11.59 -0.43
C GLN A 273 11.79 -12.54 -0.78
N LYS A 274 11.31 -12.41 -2.02
CA LYS A 274 10.40 -13.40 -2.60
C LYS A 274 11.13 -14.75 -2.70
N LEU A 275 10.56 -15.78 -2.08
CA LEU A 275 11.14 -17.12 -2.03
C LEU A 275 10.03 -18.17 -2.02
N THR A 276 10.25 -19.28 -2.72
CA THR A 276 9.44 -20.51 -2.57
C THR A 276 10.06 -21.37 -1.49
N ILE A 277 9.23 -21.77 -0.51
CA ILE A 277 9.61 -22.61 0.64
C ILE A 277 8.80 -23.89 0.55
N GLU A 278 9.46 -25.02 0.76
CA GLU A 278 8.83 -26.35 0.77
C GLU A 278 9.28 -27.13 2.01
N SER A 279 8.36 -27.86 2.65
CA SER A 279 8.68 -28.71 3.80
C SER A 279 7.58 -29.73 4.05
N GLN A 280 7.94 -31.02 4.14
CA GLN A 280 7.01 -32.07 4.53
C GLN A 280 6.68 -32.06 6.04
N LYS A 281 7.45 -31.31 6.83
CA LYS A 281 7.27 -31.19 8.29
C LYS A 281 6.41 -29.99 8.70
N SER A 282 6.12 -29.09 7.77
CA SER A 282 5.36 -27.86 8.02
C SER A 282 4.23 -27.69 7.01
N LEU A 283 3.17 -27.02 7.45
CA LEU A 283 2.10 -26.49 6.62
C LEU A 283 2.23 -24.96 6.59
N PHE A 284 2.09 -24.40 5.40
CA PHE A 284 2.27 -22.99 5.15
C PHE A 284 0.96 -22.33 4.73
N TYR A 285 0.70 -21.15 5.30
CA TYR A 285 -0.53 -20.42 5.05
C TYR A 285 -0.21 -18.96 4.71
N LYS A 286 -0.89 -18.44 3.73
CA LYS A 286 -0.80 -17.08 3.25
C LYS A 286 -2.05 -16.29 3.62
N LEU A 287 -1.87 -15.04 4.02
CA LEU A 287 -2.99 -14.12 4.23
C LEU A 287 -3.72 -13.88 2.90
N SER A 288 -5.00 -14.21 2.85
CA SER A 288 -5.83 -14.12 1.65
C SER A 288 -7.31 -14.06 2.01
N LEU A 289 -8.16 -13.89 1.01
CA LEU A 289 -9.57 -14.20 1.04
C LEU A 289 -9.82 -15.64 0.61
N ASN A 290 -11.04 -16.16 0.83
CA ASN A 290 -11.44 -17.45 0.29
C ASN A 290 -11.50 -17.42 -1.26
N LYS A 291 -11.72 -18.57 -1.88
CA LYS A 291 -11.79 -18.70 -3.35
C LYS A 291 -12.90 -17.87 -4.01
N ARG A 292 -13.89 -17.39 -3.25
CA ARG A 292 -14.98 -16.51 -3.71
C ARG A 292 -14.72 -15.02 -3.49
N ASN A 293 -13.57 -14.67 -2.90
CA ASN A 293 -13.17 -13.29 -2.53
C ASN A 293 -14.20 -12.58 -1.62
N GLU A 294 -14.84 -13.33 -0.72
CA GLU A 294 -15.77 -12.76 0.23
C GLU A 294 -15.04 -11.97 1.33
N LEU A 295 -15.37 -10.70 1.55
CA LEU A 295 -14.69 -9.82 2.49
C LEU A 295 -14.62 -10.37 3.93
N ASN A 296 -15.66 -11.07 4.38
CA ASN A 296 -15.69 -11.67 5.71
C ASN A 296 -14.85 -12.95 5.85
N SER A 297 -14.16 -13.35 4.78
CA SER A 297 -13.38 -14.58 4.74
C SER A 297 -11.89 -14.37 4.88
N VAL A 298 -11.45 -13.14 5.24
CA VAL A 298 -10.01 -12.86 5.41
C VAL A 298 -9.39 -13.77 6.45
N GLY A 299 -8.26 -14.40 6.06
CA GLY A 299 -7.59 -15.39 6.91
C GLY A 299 -6.33 -15.94 6.28
N PHE A 300 -5.77 -16.92 6.94
CA PHE A 300 -4.62 -17.67 6.44
C PHE A 300 -5.10 -18.94 5.76
N TYR A 301 -4.73 -19.13 4.51
CA TYR A 301 -5.10 -20.24 3.64
C TYR A 301 -3.85 -20.91 3.10
N TRP A 302 -3.93 -22.22 2.82
CA TRP A 302 -2.86 -22.90 2.08
C TRP A 302 -2.60 -22.21 0.74
N ASP A 303 -1.32 -22.08 0.40
CA ASP A 303 -0.89 -21.54 -0.89
C ASP A 303 -0.81 -22.64 -1.95
N SER A 304 -0.38 -23.86 -1.56
CA SER A 304 -0.42 -25.08 -2.38
C SER A 304 -1.61 -25.98 -2.01
N ASP A 305 -1.95 -26.94 -2.86
CA ASP A 305 -3.09 -27.84 -2.67
C ASP A 305 -2.96 -28.71 -1.41
N ASP A 306 -1.73 -29.07 -1.03
CA ASP A 306 -1.39 -29.90 0.13
C ASP A 306 -0.89 -29.07 1.35
N GLY A 307 -0.71 -27.76 1.19
CA GLY A 307 -0.20 -26.86 2.21
C GLY A 307 1.31 -26.97 2.47
N HIS A 308 2.05 -27.83 1.81
CA HIS A 308 3.47 -28.08 2.06
C HIS A 308 4.42 -27.13 1.34
N SER A 309 3.91 -26.19 0.53
CA SER A 309 4.69 -25.20 -0.19
C SER A 309 4.03 -23.82 -0.11
N ILE A 310 4.86 -22.77 -0.10
CA ILE A 310 4.42 -21.37 -0.18
C ILE A 310 5.41 -20.55 -1.00
N THR A 311 4.88 -19.65 -1.84
CA THR A 311 5.67 -18.58 -2.45
C THR A 311 5.44 -17.28 -1.70
N THR A 312 6.42 -16.86 -0.89
CA THR A 312 6.37 -15.62 -0.12
C THR A 312 6.59 -14.42 -1.03
N LYS A 313 6.00 -13.27 -0.67
CA LYS A 313 6.45 -11.98 -1.18
C LYS A 313 7.52 -11.40 -0.24
N ALA A 314 8.37 -10.51 -0.76
CA ALA A 314 9.31 -9.76 0.07
C ALA A 314 8.57 -9.00 1.18
N HIS A 315 9.15 -8.94 2.36
CA HIS A 315 8.63 -8.23 3.54
C HIS A 315 7.20 -8.59 3.97
N ARG A 316 6.71 -9.78 3.58
CA ARG A 316 5.40 -10.28 3.99
C ARG A 316 5.53 -11.47 4.91
N ALA A 317 4.64 -11.53 5.90
CA ALA A 317 4.59 -12.66 6.80
C ALA A 317 3.62 -13.74 6.27
N TYR A 318 3.92 -14.97 6.65
CA TYR A 318 3.11 -16.17 6.45
C TYR A 318 3.00 -16.92 7.78
N LEU A 319 1.99 -17.77 7.91
CA LEU A 319 1.85 -18.65 9.05
C LEU A 319 2.51 -19.99 8.75
N GLU A 320 3.36 -20.49 9.66
CA GLU A 320 3.99 -21.79 9.59
C GLU A 320 3.56 -22.65 10.77
N VAL A 321 3.07 -23.85 10.48
CA VAL A 321 2.54 -24.76 11.48
C VAL A 321 3.08 -26.18 11.26
N PRO A 322 3.52 -26.89 12.31
CA PRO A 322 3.96 -28.28 12.18
C PRO A 322 2.87 -29.18 11.59
N SER A 323 3.19 -30.01 10.60
CA SER A 323 2.23 -30.86 9.87
C SER A 323 1.58 -31.97 10.74
N ASN A 324 2.20 -32.35 11.86
CA ASN A 324 1.71 -33.34 12.79
C ASN A 324 0.57 -32.89 13.70
N LEU A 325 0.16 -31.61 13.63
CA LEU A 325 -0.90 -31.07 14.50
C LEU A 325 -2.33 -31.27 13.95
N GLY A 326 -2.52 -32.00 12.84
CA GLY A 326 -3.84 -32.37 12.30
C GLY A 326 -4.74 -31.18 11.94
N LEU A 327 -4.33 -30.31 11.05
CA LEU A 327 -4.77 -28.93 11.02
C LEU A 327 -5.83 -28.58 9.99
N SER A 328 -6.50 -27.46 10.26
CA SER A 328 -7.48 -26.83 9.38
C SER A 328 -6.80 -26.30 8.11
N GLN A 329 -7.47 -26.39 6.96
CA GLN A 329 -7.01 -25.78 5.70
C GLN A 329 -7.03 -24.23 5.74
N ARG A 330 -7.58 -23.64 6.80
CA ARG A 330 -7.70 -22.18 6.97
C ARG A 330 -7.79 -21.76 8.43
N TYR A 331 -7.35 -20.54 8.69
CA TYR A 331 -7.54 -19.82 9.95
C TYR A 331 -8.12 -18.42 9.66
N LEU A 332 -9.37 -18.15 10.06
CA LEU A 332 -10.04 -16.88 9.84
C LEU A 332 -9.62 -15.83 10.87
N LEU A 333 -9.39 -14.59 10.43
CA LEU A 333 -9.02 -13.48 11.32
C LEU A 333 -10.20 -12.90 12.08
N ASN A 334 -11.38 -12.87 11.49
CA ASN A 334 -12.58 -12.27 12.10
C ASN A 334 -13.11 -13.03 13.34
N SER A 335 -12.57 -14.21 13.61
CA SER A 335 -12.95 -15.05 14.75
C SER A 335 -11.82 -15.26 15.76
N LEU A 336 -10.75 -14.45 15.68
CA LEU A 336 -9.62 -14.60 16.59
C LEU A 336 -9.96 -14.13 18.01
N PRO A 337 -9.85 -14.97 19.03
CA PRO A 337 -9.88 -14.52 20.43
C PRO A 337 -8.67 -13.62 20.70
N THR A 338 -8.89 -12.58 21.50
CA THR A 338 -7.90 -11.53 21.75
C THR A 338 -6.84 -11.89 22.80
N SER A 339 -6.98 -13.04 23.47
CA SER A 339 -5.98 -13.58 24.39
C SER A 339 -6.23 -15.04 24.73
N ILE A 340 -5.22 -15.74 25.26
CA ILE A 340 -5.38 -17.09 25.82
C ILE A 340 -6.45 -17.11 26.91
N SER A 341 -6.52 -16.07 27.75
CA SER A 341 -7.52 -15.93 28.80
C SER A 341 -8.94 -15.85 28.25
N GLN A 342 -9.18 -15.04 27.20
CA GLN A 342 -10.48 -14.98 26.52
C GLN A 342 -10.83 -16.33 25.85
N TYR A 343 -9.86 -16.96 25.20
CA TYR A 343 -10.07 -18.29 24.62
C TYR A 343 -10.46 -19.34 25.67
N ILE A 344 -9.82 -19.31 26.86
CA ILE A 344 -10.15 -20.21 27.97
C ILE A 344 -11.54 -19.88 28.51
N ILE A 345 -11.89 -18.59 28.66
CA ILE A 345 -13.21 -18.15 29.11
C ILE A 345 -14.31 -18.59 28.13
N GLU A 346 -14.08 -18.43 26.80
CA GLU A 346 -15.03 -18.89 25.80
C GLU A 346 -15.21 -20.42 25.81
N LYS A 347 -14.11 -21.17 26.01
CA LYS A 347 -14.16 -22.64 26.09
C LYS A 347 -14.81 -23.17 27.38
N HIS A 348 -14.71 -22.39 28.47
CA HIS A 348 -15.30 -22.71 29.77
C HIS A 348 -16.63 -21.99 30.02
N LYS A 349 -17.15 -21.23 29.05
CA LYS A 349 -18.51 -20.76 29.10
C LYS A 349 -19.41 -22.00 29.13
N LYS A 350 -19.72 -22.48 30.34
CA LYS A 350 -20.80 -23.44 30.51
C LYS A 350 -22.01 -22.81 29.84
N SER A 351 -22.59 -23.51 28.89
CA SER A 351 -23.86 -23.11 28.30
C SER A 351 -24.86 -22.99 29.45
N HIS A 352 -25.25 -21.77 29.76
CA HIS A 352 -26.30 -21.55 30.76
C HIS A 352 -27.63 -21.94 30.12
N ILE A 353 -28.29 -22.92 30.70
CA ILE A 353 -29.58 -23.46 30.24
C ILE A 353 -30.67 -22.83 31.07
N TYR A 354 -31.61 -22.18 30.44
CA TYR A 354 -32.74 -21.53 31.11
C TYR A 354 -34.06 -22.13 30.65
N GLU A 355 -34.99 -22.29 31.56
CA GLU A 355 -36.39 -22.48 31.20
C GLU A 355 -36.96 -21.23 30.50
N LEU A 356 -38.11 -21.37 29.86
CA LEU A 356 -38.78 -20.24 29.17
C LEU A 356 -39.18 -19.10 30.10
N ASN A 357 -39.27 -19.36 31.39
CA ASN A 357 -39.55 -18.38 32.48
C ASN A 357 -38.28 -17.68 32.97
N GLY A 358 -37.08 -18.02 32.41
CA GLY A 358 -35.80 -17.41 32.77
C GLY A 358 -35.08 -18.06 33.95
N VAL A 359 -35.57 -19.15 34.50
CA VAL A 359 -34.91 -19.88 35.59
C VAL A 359 -33.79 -20.75 35.02
N GLU A 360 -32.59 -20.65 35.61
CA GLU A 360 -31.43 -21.44 35.20
C GLU A 360 -31.56 -22.90 35.66
N VAL A 361 -31.28 -23.85 34.74
CA VAL A 361 -31.38 -25.28 34.95
C VAL A 361 -30.05 -25.97 34.76
N VAL A 362 -29.57 -26.68 35.80
CA VAL A 362 -28.28 -27.36 35.75
C VAL A 362 -28.42 -28.72 35.06
N ASN A 363 -29.55 -29.40 35.17
CA ASN A 363 -29.79 -30.71 34.56
C ASN A 363 -31.16 -30.68 33.82
N PRO A 364 -31.15 -30.30 32.54
CA PRO A 364 -32.39 -30.22 31.79
C PRO A 364 -32.94 -31.62 31.45
N HIS A 365 -34.26 -31.80 31.67
CA HIS A 365 -35.02 -32.96 31.22
C HIS A 365 -35.63 -32.70 29.84
N HIS A 366 -36.50 -33.60 29.35
CA HIS A 366 -37.27 -33.34 28.12
C HIS A 366 -38.05 -32.04 28.19
N GLY A 367 -37.82 -31.16 27.24
CA GLY A 367 -38.48 -29.88 27.25
C GLY A 367 -37.88 -28.83 26.31
N ILE A 368 -38.38 -27.59 26.35
CA ILE A 368 -37.91 -26.50 25.56
C ILE A 368 -37.17 -25.53 26.50
N TYR A 369 -35.89 -25.24 26.14
CA TYR A 369 -34.97 -24.40 26.91
C TYR A 369 -34.38 -23.28 26.08
N ILE A 370 -33.85 -22.27 26.73
CA ILE A 370 -32.96 -21.25 26.10
C ILE A 370 -31.54 -21.62 26.43
N ILE A 371 -30.76 -21.95 25.42
CA ILE A 371 -29.33 -22.26 25.53
C ILE A 371 -28.55 -21.25 24.69
N ASP A 372 -27.66 -20.46 25.31
CA ASP A 372 -26.90 -19.39 24.64
C ASP A 372 -27.78 -18.44 23.81
N GLY A 373 -28.97 -18.07 24.39
CA GLY A 373 -29.91 -17.17 23.76
C GLY A 373 -30.74 -17.78 22.62
N LYS A 374 -30.66 -19.09 22.38
CA LYS A 374 -31.42 -19.81 21.35
C LYS A 374 -32.40 -20.78 21.97
N LYS A 375 -33.59 -20.86 21.39
CA LYS A 375 -34.63 -21.83 21.79
C LYS A 375 -34.26 -23.22 21.26
N VAL A 376 -34.07 -24.18 22.16
CA VAL A 376 -33.62 -25.55 21.87
C VAL A 376 -34.59 -26.53 22.52
N MET A 377 -34.98 -27.56 21.79
CA MET A 377 -35.77 -28.68 22.32
C MET A 377 -34.82 -29.83 22.70
N ILE A 378 -34.83 -30.21 23.97
CA ILE A 378 -34.15 -31.40 24.47
C ILE A 378 -35.16 -32.56 24.44
N LYS A 379 -34.82 -33.59 23.71
CA LYS A 379 -35.64 -34.82 23.56
C LYS A 379 -35.24 -35.86 24.56
#